data_a63653e29b453ca85fb9c4f4b1dae1f0
#
_entry.id   a63653e29b453ca85fb9c4f4b1dae1f0
#
_cell.length_a   1.000
_cell.length_b   1.000
_cell.length_c   1.000
_cell.angle_alpha   90.00
_cell.angle_beta   90.00
_cell.angle_gamma   90.00
#
_symmetry.space_group_name_H-M   'P 1'
#
loop_
_entity.id
_entity.type
_entity.pdbx_description
1 polymer ?
#
loop_
_entity_poly.entity_id
_entity_poly.type
_entity_poly.pdbx_seq_one_letter_code
_entity_poly.pdbx_strand_id
1 'polypeptide(L)'
;MVESKAAMPQHIAIIMDGNNRYAKAHGLPTGGGHIAGKDNLDPLVEHCMDIGIRALTVFAFSSENWQRPANEVALLMTLLEQTVHDQLPRMLRHQISLRFIGDRDALTPHLRAIMQDAEEQTAHFTKMSLVIAISYGGQWDIVNACRQVAKQVAQGALTADAITQDDFARHLSLSDLPAVDMLIRTGGDYRISNFLLWQCAYAELFFTETLWPEFKAAELDQMIDIFIGRERRFGKTSEQVLGLSF
;
A
#
# COMPACT_ATOMS: atom_id res chain seq x y z
N MET A 1 -17.77 -12.13 -29.95
CA MET A 1 -16.55 -12.32 -29.12
C MET A 1 -16.80 -11.56 -27.83
N VAL A 2 -16.98 -12.26 -26.72
CA VAL A 2 -17.08 -11.63 -25.39
C VAL A 2 -15.64 -11.36 -24.96
N GLU A 3 -15.18 -10.12 -25.11
CA GLU A 3 -13.92 -9.71 -24.49
C GLU A 3 -14.10 -9.85 -22.99
N SER A 4 -13.35 -10.75 -22.38
CA SER A 4 -13.21 -10.82 -20.92
C SER A 4 -12.38 -9.60 -20.48
N LYS A 5 -13.02 -8.45 -20.32
CA LYS A 5 -12.39 -7.29 -19.70
C LYS A 5 -12.05 -7.62 -18.25
N ALA A 6 -10.88 -7.21 -17.77
CA ALA A 6 -10.57 -7.30 -16.37
C ALA A 6 -11.64 -6.56 -15.54
N ALA A 7 -12.00 -7.12 -14.40
CA ALA A 7 -12.87 -6.39 -13.45
C ALA A 7 -12.12 -5.17 -12.89
N MET A 8 -12.86 -4.20 -12.34
CA MET A 8 -12.26 -3.09 -11.59
C MET A 8 -11.24 -3.60 -10.56
N PRO A 9 -10.08 -2.94 -10.42
CA PRO A 9 -9.11 -3.32 -9.40
C PRO A 9 -9.75 -3.21 -8.01
N GLN A 10 -9.48 -4.17 -7.14
CA GLN A 10 -10.00 -4.18 -5.77
C GLN A 10 -8.99 -3.57 -4.80
N HIS A 11 -7.69 -3.70 -5.09
CA HIS A 11 -6.61 -3.22 -4.24
C HIS A 11 -5.54 -2.51 -5.07
N ILE A 12 -5.34 -1.23 -4.78
CA ILE A 12 -4.31 -0.38 -5.39
C ILE A 12 -3.23 -0.10 -4.35
N ALA A 13 -1.97 -0.29 -4.71
CA ALA A 13 -0.81 0.09 -3.90
C ALA A 13 -0.04 1.24 -4.56
N ILE A 14 0.35 2.26 -3.79
CA ILE A 14 1.02 3.45 -4.34
C ILE A 14 2.33 3.73 -3.60
N ILE A 15 3.42 3.83 -4.36
CA ILE A 15 4.70 4.39 -3.90
C ILE A 15 4.69 5.89 -4.20
N MET A 16 4.54 6.70 -3.17
CA MET A 16 4.37 8.16 -3.22
C MET A 16 5.73 8.86 -3.38
N ASP A 17 6.35 8.72 -4.55
CA ASP A 17 7.68 9.29 -4.83
C ASP A 17 7.61 10.64 -5.55
N GLY A 18 8.65 11.47 -5.37
CA GLY A 18 8.78 12.76 -6.00
C GLY A 18 8.62 13.98 -5.09
N ASN A 19 8.28 13.81 -3.80
CA ASN A 19 8.04 14.91 -2.86
C ASN A 19 9.22 15.91 -2.78
N ASN A 20 10.45 15.42 -2.64
CA ASN A 20 11.63 16.30 -2.55
C ASN A 20 11.93 16.99 -3.89
N ARG A 21 11.68 16.32 -5.01
CA ARG A 21 11.82 16.92 -6.35
C ARG A 21 10.77 18.00 -6.59
N TYR A 22 9.55 17.78 -6.16
CA TYR A 22 8.48 18.77 -6.18
C TYR A 22 8.86 20.01 -5.37
N ALA A 23 9.32 19.85 -4.12
CA ALA A 23 9.76 20.96 -3.30
C ALA A 23 10.86 21.80 -3.99
N LYS A 24 11.85 21.14 -4.58
CA LYS A 24 12.93 21.81 -5.32
C LYS A 24 12.41 22.57 -6.54
N ALA A 25 11.52 21.98 -7.32
CA ALA A 25 10.95 22.60 -8.53
C ALA A 25 10.11 23.84 -8.20
N HIS A 26 9.45 23.85 -7.02
CA HIS A 26 8.57 24.94 -6.60
C HIS A 26 9.19 25.90 -5.58
N GLY A 27 10.49 25.77 -5.29
CA GLY A 27 11.17 26.64 -4.33
C GLY A 27 10.66 26.54 -2.89
N LEU A 28 10.11 25.38 -2.51
CA LEU A 28 9.55 25.15 -1.18
C LEU A 28 10.67 24.87 -0.15
N PRO A 29 10.46 25.20 1.12
CA PRO A 29 11.40 24.85 2.17
C PRO A 29 11.48 23.33 2.38
N THR A 30 12.49 22.90 3.15
CA THR A 30 12.66 21.49 3.55
C THR A 30 11.35 20.95 4.13
N GLY A 31 10.89 19.80 3.63
CA GLY A 31 9.61 19.19 4.04
C GLY A 31 8.38 19.71 3.30
N GLY A 32 8.44 20.85 2.61
CA GLY A 32 7.27 21.43 1.90
C GLY A 32 6.67 20.49 0.85
N GLY A 33 7.51 19.69 0.18
CA GLY A 33 7.02 18.66 -0.75
C GLY A 33 6.27 17.52 -0.06
N HIS A 34 6.69 17.13 1.14
CA HIS A 34 5.98 16.10 1.92
C HIS A 34 4.62 16.62 2.44
N ILE A 35 4.54 17.89 2.80
CA ILE A 35 3.27 18.54 3.18
C ILE A 35 2.32 18.53 1.97
N ALA A 36 2.78 19.00 0.80
CA ALA A 36 1.98 18.97 -0.42
C ALA A 36 1.57 17.53 -0.81
N GLY A 37 2.45 16.54 -0.60
CA GLY A 37 2.15 15.13 -0.82
C GLY A 37 1.12 14.58 0.16
N LYS A 38 1.14 15.01 1.43
CA LYS A 38 0.10 14.67 2.42
C LYS A 38 -1.26 15.20 1.97
N ASP A 39 -1.32 16.46 1.55
CA ASP A 39 -2.56 17.11 1.11
C ASP A 39 -3.13 16.46 -0.18
N ASN A 40 -2.27 15.85 -1.00
CA ASN A 40 -2.69 15.13 -2.20
C ASN A 40 -3.31 13.75 -1.92
N LEU A 41 -3.09 13.17 -0.74
CA LEU A 41 -3.62 11.84 -0.40
C LEU A 41 -5.16 11.85 -0.31
N ASP A 42 -5.73 12.88 0.31
CA ASP A 42 -7.14 12.95 0.62
C ASP A 42 -8.06 12.86 -0.59
N PRO A 43 -7.87 13.69 -1.65
CA PRO A 43 -8.70 13.59 -2.86
C PRO A 43 -8.61 12.22 -3.55
N LEU A 44 -7.45 11.56 -3.46
CA LEU A 44 -7.26 10.23 -4.04
C LEU A 44 -7.95 9.14 -3.23
N VAL A 45 -7.95 9.23 -1.90
CA VAL A 45 -8.70 8.31 -1.03
C VAL A 45 -10.20 8.43 -1.30
N GLU A 46 -10.74 9.65 -1.34
CA GLU A 46 -12.15 9.90 -1.64
C GLU A 46 -12.52 9.36 -3.04
N HIS A 47 -11.69 9.64 -4.06
CA HIS A 47 -11.90 9.13 -5.40
C HIS A 47 -11.89 7.60 -5.46
N CYS A 48 -10.90 6.94 -4.84
CA CYS A 48 -10.85 5.48 -4.76
C CYS A 48 -12.10 4.89 -4.09
N MET A 49 -12.59 5.52 -3.02
CA MET A 49 -13.82 5.11 -2.36
C MET A 49 -15.03 5.23 -3.29
N ASP A 50 -15.14 6.34 -4.02
CA ASP A 50 -16.28 6.64 -4.88
C ASP A 50 -16.37 5.68 -6.09
N ILE A 51 -15.23 5.28 -6.64
CA ILE A 51 -15.15 4.30 -7.73
C ILE A 51 -15.19 2.83 -7.26
N GLY A 52 -15.27 2.58 -5.95
CA GLY A 52 -15.49 1.26 -5.38
C GLY A 52 -14.22 0.42 -5.15
N ILE A 53 -13.06 1.05 -5.03
CA ILE A 53 -11.82 0.38 -4.59
C ILE A 53 -11.97 -0.09 -3.14
N ARG A 54 -11.62 -1.34 -2.85
CA ARG A 54 -11.77 -1.93 -1.52
C ARG A 54 -10.56 -1.70 -0.61
N ALA A 55 -9.38 -1.57 -1.18
CA ALA A 55 -8.16 -1.28 -0.42
C ALA A 55 -7.24 -0.34 -1.20
N LEU A 56 -6.75 0.70 -0.52
CA LEU A 56 -5.68 1.57 -0.98
C LEU A 56 -4.52 1.45 0.01
N THR A 57 -3.36 0.98 -0.45
CA THR A 57 -2.14 0.92 0.38
C THR A 57 -1.12 1.93 -0.11
N VAL A 58 -0.68 2.82 0.77
CA VAL A 58 0.30 3.86 0.44
C VAL A 58 1.61 3.67 1.21
N PHE A 59 2.74 3.89 0.53
CA PHE A 59 4.08 3.77 1.12
C PHE A 59 4.52 5.11 1.68
N ALA A 60 4.31 5.32 2.98
CA ALA A 60 4.61 6.59 3.64
C ALA A 60 6.05 6.66 4.16
N PHE A 61 6.60 5.55 4.70
CA PHE A 61 7.95 5.50 5.23
C PHE A 61 8.51 4.07 5.16
N SER A 62 9.60 3.88 4.40
CA SER A 62 10.23 2.58 4.25
C SER A 62 11.22 2.28 5.38
N SER A 63 11.54 0.98 5.58
CA SER A 63 12.60 0.55 6.49
C SER A 63 13.96 1.18 6.15
N GLU A 64 14.25 1.44 4.89
CA GLU A 64 15.49 2.07 4.42
C GLU A 64 15.54 3.57 4.73
N ASN A 65 14.38 4.23 4.92
CA ASN A 65 14.33 5.66 5.23
C ASN A 65 14.94 6.02 6.60
N TRP A 66 15.10 5.06 7.50
CA TRP A 66 15.83 5.27 8.74
C TRP A 66 17.30 5.65 8.55
N GLN A 67 17.88 5.37 7.37
CA GLN A 67 19.25 5.73 7.03
C GLN A 67 19.39 7.19 6.53
N ARG A 68 18.29 7.93 6.42
CA ARG A 68 18.31 9.34 6.06
C ARG A 68 18.89 10.20 7.18
N PRO A 69 19.30 11.46 6.89
CA PRO A 69 19.74 12.38 7.92
C PRO A 69 18.72 12.50 9.07
N ALA A 70 19.20 12.52 10.33
CA ALA A 70 18.35 12.46 11.52
C ALA A 70 17.30 13.57 11.59
N ASN A 71 17.63 14.78 11.09
CA ASN A 71 16.68 15.89 11.00
C ASN A 71 15.57 15.66 9.99
N GLU A 72 15.84 14.95 8.88
CA GLU A 72 14.82 14.57 7.89
C GLU A 72 13.91 13.47 8.48
N VAL A 73 14.49 12.47 9.14
CA VAL A 73 13.71 11.42 9.83
C VAL A 73 12.79 12.02 10.89
N ALA A 74 13.30 12.92 11.73
CA ALA A 74 12.49 13.59 12.76
C ALA A 74 11.31 14.38 12.15
N LEU A 75 11.56 15.12 11.08
CA LEU A 75 10.51 15.84 10.34
C LEU A 75 9.45 14.87 9.79
N LEU A 76 9.89 13.76 9.16
CA LEU A 76 8.96 12.77 8.60
C LEU A 76 8.12 12.09 9.70
N MET A 77 8.69 11.79 10.86
CA MET A 77 7.94 11.26 12.00
C MET A 77 6.87 12.24 12.48
N THR A 78 7.20 13.54 12.61
CA THR A 78 6.23 14.58 12.95
C THR A 78 5.10 14.67 11.91
N LEU A 79 5.43 14.61 10.62
CA LEU A 79 4.43 14.63 9.54
C LEU A 79 3.54 13.37 9.54
N LEU A 80 4.09 12.21 9.92
CA LEU A 80 3.31 10.98 10.08
C LEU A 80 2.31 11.10 11.24
N GLU A 81 2.74 11.62 12.40
CA GLU A 81 1.84 11.88 13.53
C GLU A 81 0.69 12.81 13.12
N GLN A 82 1.00 13.92 12.43
CA GLN A 82 0.01 14.83 11.89
C GLN A 82 -0.92 14.13 10.88
N THR A 83 -0.38 13.28 10.00
CA THR A 83 -1.18 12.55 9.02
C THR A 83 -2.19 11.65 9.71
N VAL A 84 -1.79 10.88 10.73
CA VAL A 84 -2.73 10.02 11.47
C VAL A 84 -3.84 10.87 12.10
N HIS A 85 -3.46 11.98 12.75
CA HIS A 85 -4.41 12.89 13.39
C HIS A 85 -5.41 13.51 12.38
N ASP A 86 -4.93 13.93 11.20
CA ASP A 86 -5.77 14.57 10.18
C ASP A 86 -6.66 13.55 9.45
N GLN A 87 -6.16 12.31 9.27
CA GLN A 87 -6.90 11.26 8.58
C GLN A 87 -8.06 10.68 9.42
N LEU A 88 -7.89 10.52 10.73
CA LEU A 88 -8.88 9.87 11.57
C LEU A 88 -10.30 10.49 11.45
N PRO A 89 -10.51 11.82 11.57
CA PRO A 89 -11.85 12.40 11.43
C PRO A 89 -12.47 12.18 10.04
N ARG A 90 -11.64 12.09 8.99
CA ARG A 90 -12.08 11.82 7.63
C ARG A 90 -12.49 10.38 7.47
N MET A 91 -11.67 9.43 7.97
CA MET A 91 -11.98 8.01 7.93
C MET A 91 -13.30 7.70 8.66
N LEU A 92 -13.53 8.31 9.81
CA LEU A 92 -14.79 8.21 10.54
C LEU A 92 -15.97 8.75 9.72
N ARG A 93 -15.83 9.91 9.08
CA ARG A 93 -16.88 10.52 8.25
C ARG A 93 -17.24 9.67 7.03
N HIS A 94 -16.21 9.14 6.35
CA HIS A 94 -16.38 8.36 5.12
C HIS A 94 -16.58 6.86 5.37
N GLN A 95 -16.54 6.41 6.63
CA GLN A 95 -16.65 5.00 7.03
C GLN A 95 -15.57 4.11 6.38
N ILE A 96 -14.32 4.59 6.40
CA ILE A 96 -13.14 3.92 5.89
C ILE A 96 -12.34 3.36 7.05
N SER A 97 -11.94 2.09 6.98
CA SER A 97 -11.02 1.48 7.94
C SER A 97 -9.60 2.01 7.72
N LEU A 98 -8.99 2.61 8.75
CA LEU A 98 -7.60 3.04 8.73
C LEU A 98 -6.72 1.94 9.33
N ARG A 99 -5.66 1.56 8.63
CA ARG A 99 -4.77 0.49 9.04
C ARG A 99 -3.31 0.89 8.84
N PHE A 100 -2.43 0.32 9.64
CA PHE A 100 -0.98 0.56 9.53
C PHE A 100 -0.22 -0.75 9.48
N ILE A 101 0.74 -0.84 8.55
CA ILE A 101 1.65 -1.99 8.42
C ILE A 101 3.10 -1.53 8.53
N GLY A 102 3.96 -2.43 9.01
CA GLY A 102 5.39 -2.23 9.18
C GLY A 102 5.88 -2.48 10.61
N ASP A 103 7.15 -2.24 10.83
CA ASP A 103 7.82 -2.47 12.11
C ASP A 103 7.47 -1.38 13.12
N ARG A 104 6.53 -1.68 14.02
CA ARG A 104 6.08 -0.75 15.07
C ARG A 104 7.11 -0.58 16.18
N ASP A 105 8.01 -1.55 16.38
CA ASP A 105 9.03 -1.46 17.44
C ASP A 105 10.05 -0.35 17.17
N ALA A 106 10.25 -0.01 15.90
CA ALA A 106 11.09 1.12 15.50
C ALA A 106 10.45 2.50 15.72
N LEU A 107 9.14 2.57 16.01
CA LEU A 107 8.39 3.81 16.17
C LEU A 107 8.34 4.28 17.63
N THR A 108 8.13 5.58 17.83
CA THR A 108 7.94 6.14 19.18
C THR A 108 6.70 5.55 19.86
N PRO A 109 6.69 5.43 21.20
CA PRO A 109 5.50 4.98 21.92
C PRO A 109 4.27 5.84 21.64
N HIS A 110 4.46 7.16 21.45
CA HIS A 110 3.38 8.08 21.13
C HIS A 110 2.76 7.78 19.76
N LEU A 111 3.59 7.65 18.69
CA LEU A 111 3.09 7.33 17.36
C LEU A 111 2.37 5.98 17.34
N ARG A 112 2.91 4.96 18.03
CA ARG A 112 2.24 3.65 18.17
C ARG A 112 0.85 3.77 18.80
N ALA A 113 0.73 4.58 19.87
CA ALA A 113 -0.54 4.76 20.58
C ALA A 113 -1.60 5.43 19.70
N ILE A 114 -1.25 6.51 18.98
CA ILE A 114 -2.22 7.19 18.11
C ILE A 114 -2.60 6.35 16.88
N MET A 115 -1.67 5.54 16.35
CA MET A 115 -1.98 4.58 15.28
C MET A 115 -2.97 3.52 15.76
N GLN A 116 -2.73 2.94 16.94
CA GLN A 116 -3.62 1.93 17.53
C GLN A 116 -5.01 2.49 17.80
N ASP A 117 -5.11 3.68 18.39
CA ASP A 117 -6.38 4.35 18.64
C ASP A 117 -7.16 4.60 17.35
N ALA A 118 -6.48 5.04 16.28
CA ALA A 118 -7.10 5.26 14.98
C ALA A 118 -7.60 3.95 14.33
N GLU A 119 -6.83 2.87 14.44
CA GLU A 119 -7.26 1.54 13.98
C GLU A 119 -8.48 1.05 14.76
N GLU A 120 -8.48 1.13 16.08
CA GLU A 120 -9.59 0.68 16.94
C GLU A 120 -10.90 1.43 16.64
N GLN A 121 -10.82 2.75 16.47
CA GLN A 121 -11.99 3.58 16.16
C GLN A 121 -12.56 3.29 14.76
N THR A 122 -11.78 2.81 13.82
CA THR A 122 -12.21 2.59 12.42
C THR A 122 -12.34 1.12 12.04
N ALA A 123 -11.98 0.18 12.91
CA ALA A 123 -11.91 -1.27 12.62
C ALA A 123 -13.24 -1.87 12.14
N HIS A 124 -14.36 -1.29 12.54
CA HIS A 124 -15.70 -1.78 12.20
C HIS A 124 -16.18 -1.38 10.80
N PHE A 125 -15.47 -0.50 10.11
CA PHE A 125 -15.81 -0.10 8.75
C PHE A 125 -15.32 -1.13 7.73
N THR A 126 -16.18 -1.44 6.76
CA THR A 126 -15.90 -2.49 5.75
C THR A 126 -16.00 -2.01 4.31
N LYS A 127 -16.35 -0.73 4.10
CA LYS A 127 -16.55 -0.18 2.76
C LYS A 127 -15.22 -0.10 1.99
N MET A 128 -14.18 0.41 2.63
CA MET A 128 -12.83 0.53 2.10
C MET A 128 -11.82 0.49 3.24
N SER A 129 -10.61 0.02 2.96
CA SER A 129 -9.45 0.13 3.86
C SER A 129 -8.41 1.07 3.27
N LEU A 130 -8.03 2.11 4.01
CA LEU A 130 -6.81 2.87 3.76
C LEU A 130 -5.69 2.26 4.61
N VAL A 131 -4.65 1.75 3.97
CA VAL A 131 -3.48 1.18 4.63
C VAL A 131 -2.28 2.10 4.43
N ILE A 132 -1.65 2.51 5.53
CA ILE A 132 -0.44 3.33 5.52
C ILE A 132 0.74 2.48 5.95
N ALA A 133 1.70 2.26 5.05
CA ALA A 133 2.91 1.51 5.34
C ALA A 133 3.97 2.44 5.95
N ILE A 134 4.32 2.19 7.22
CA ILE A 134 5.27 3.00 8.02
C ILE A 134 6.34 2.07 8.58
N SER A 135 7.62 2.43 8.41
CA SER A 135 8.75 1.55 8.78
C SER A 135 8.62 0.15 8.15
N TYR A 136 8.07 0.12 6.93
CA TYR A 136 7.75 -1.11 6.22
C TYR A 136 8.83 -1.48 5.20
N GLY A 137 9.03 -2.77 5.04
CA GLY A 137 9.81 -3.36 3.96
C GLY A 137 9.31 -4.78 3.68
N GLY A 138 9.16 -5.15 2.40
CA GLY A 138 8.65 -6.48 2.03
C GLY A 138 9.56 -7.61 2.51
N GLN A 139 10.88 -7.40 2.56
CA GLN A 139 11.82 -8.37 3.16
C GLN A 139 11.59 -8.53 4.67
N TRP A 140 11.34 -7.44 5.39
CA TRP A 140 10.97 -7.48 6.81
C TRP A 140 9.67 -8.26 7.02
N ASP A 141 8.66 -8.01 6.22
CA ASP A 141 7.35 -8.67 6.28
C ASP A 141 7.48 -10.18 6.07
N ILE A 142 8.25 -10.60 5.05
CA ILE A 142 8.57 -12.00 4.77
C ILE A 142 9.29 -12.66 5.96
N VAL A 143 10.32 -12.02 6.51
CA VAL A 143 11.05 -12.54 7.67
C VAL A 143 10.16 -12.65 8.90
N ASN A 144 9.28 -11.65 9.11
CA ASN A 144 8.33 -11.69 10.22
C ASN A 144 7.32 -12.85 10.06
N ALA A 145 6.76 -13.05 8.88
CA ALA A 145 5.90 -14.20 8.58
C ALA A 145 6.62 -15.54 8.80
N CYS A 146 7.88 -15.65 8.34
CA CYS A 146 8.71 -16.83 8.57
C CYS A 146 8.88 -17.12 10.08
N ARG A 147 9.11 -16.10 10.91
CA ARG A 147 9.20 -16.27 12.38
C ARG A 147 7.89 -16.79 12.99
N GLN A 148 6.73 -16.37 12.49
CA GLN A 148 5.44 -16.86 13.00
C GLN A 148 5.23 -18.34 12.62
N VAL A 149 5.53 -18.73 11.39
CA VAL A 149 5.48 -20.15 10.96
C VAL A 149 6.46 -20.99 11.79
N ALA A 150 7.69 -20.52 12.00
CA ALA A 150 8.67 -21.23 12.81
C ALA A 150 8.21 -21.44 14.27
N LYS A 151 7.51 -20.44 14.86
CA LYS A 151 6.89 -20.59 16.18
C LYS A 151 5.81 -21.67 16.20
N GLN A 152 4.97 -21.77 15.17
CA GLN A 152 3.95 -22.81 15.07
C GLN A 152 4.59 -24.21 14.99
N VAL A 153 5.68 -24.34 14.22
CA VAL A 153 6.44 -25.60 14.16
C VAL A 153 7.04 -25.96 15.52
N ALA A 154 7.67 -25.00 16.20
CA ALA A 154 8.26 -25.24 17.52
C ALA A 154 7.21 -25.60 18.59
N GLN A 155 5.99 -25.15 18.44
CA GLN A 155 4.84 -25.47 19.32
C GLN A 155 4.13 -26.76 18.93
N GLY A 156 4.54 -27.46 17.86
CA GLY A 156 3.92 -28.67 17.36
C GLY A 156 2.55 -28.47 16.69
N ALA A 157 2.17 -27.21 16.43
CA ALA A 157 0.92 -26.89 15.74
C ALA A 157 1.00 -27.15 14.21
N LEU A 158 2.23 -27.19 13.66
CA LEU A 158 2.51 -27.45 12.26
C LEU A 158 3.80 -28.26 12.16
N THR A 159 3.95 -29.13 11.14
CA THR A 159 5.22 -29.78 10.83
C THR A 159 5.91 -29.06 9.67
N ALA A 160 7.24 -29.08 9.63
CA ALA A 160 7.99 -28.39 8.57
C ALA A 160 7.59 -28.81 7.17
N ASP A 161 7.34 -30.12 6.95
CA ASP A 161 6.97 -30.69 5.65
C ASP A 161 5.52 -30.37 5.24
N ALA A 162 4.68 -29.93 6.18
CA ALA A 162 3.28 -29.57 5.94
C ALA A 162 3.08 -28.06 5.68
N ILE A 163 4.14 -27.27 5.71
CA ILE A 163 4.05 -25.83 5.46
C ILE A 163 3.64 -25.57 3.99
N THR A 164 2.52 -24.91 3.80
CA THR A 164 2.02 -24.46 2.49
C THR A 164 2.26 -22.96 2.25
N GLN A 165 2.08 -22.53 1.01
CA GLN A 165 2.10 -21.09 0.68
C GLN A 165 1.02 -20.31 1.47
N ASP A 166 -0.17 -20.91 1.67
CA ASP A 166 -1.26 -20.32 2.42
C ASP A 166 -0.94 -20.20 3.92
N ASP A 167 -0.23 -21.19 4.50
CA ASP A 167 0.23 -21.10 5.88
C ASP A 167 1.19 -19.94 6.10
N PHE A 168 2.05 -19.70 5.12
CA PHE A 168 2.96 -18.56 5.13
C PHE A 168 2.23 -17.24 4.88
N ALA A 169 1.39 -17.17 3.85
CA ALA A 169 0.71 -15.97 3.41
C ALA A 169 -0.20 -15.37 4.50
N ARG A 170 -0.82 -16.23 5.34
CA ARG A 170 -1.65 -15.79 6.48
C ARG A 170 -0.92 -14.94 7.52
N HIS A 171 0.41 -15.01 7.57
CA HIS A 171 1.25 -14.25 8.49
C HIS A 171 1.85 -12.98 7.88
N LEU A 172 1.64 -12.76 6.59
CA LEU A 172 2.05 -11.52 5.93
C LEU A 172 1.07 -10.39 6.24
N SER A 173 1.58 -9.17 6.19
CA SER A 173 0.73 -7.98 6.21
C SER A 173 -0.31 -8.05 5.10
N LEU A 174 -1.53 -7.56 5.37
CA LEU A 174 -2.64 -7.49 4.41
C LEU A 174 -3.23 -8.85 3.99
N SER A 175 -2.94 -9.93 4.70
CA SER A 175 -3.44 -11.28 4.38
C SER A 175 -4.97 -11.41 4.37
N ASP A 176 -5.67 -10.49 4.99
CA ASP A 176 -7.14 -10.40 5.09
C ASP A 176 -7.76 -9.43 4.07
N LEU A 177 -6.97 -8.75 3.27
CA LEU A 177 -7.41 -7.86 2.20
C LEU A 177 -7.34 -8.55 0.83
N PRO A 178 -8.03 -8.03 -0.20
CA PRO A 178 -7.82 -8.49 -1.57
C PRO A 178 -6.34 -8.44 -1.97
N ALA A 179 -5.89 -9.34 -2.84
CA ALA A 179 -4.55 -9.26 -3.42
C ALA A 179 -4.34 -7.91 -4.13
N VAL A 180 -3.10 -7.42 -4.14
CA VAL A 180 -2.77 -6.18 -4.86
C VAL A 180 -2.95 -6.40 -6.36
N ASP A 181 -3.85 -5.64 -6.97
CA ASP A 181 -4.10 -5.68 -8.41
C ASP A 181 -3.18 -4.75 -9.18
N MET A 182 -2.97 -3.55 -8.65
CA MET A 182 -2.16 -2.51 -9.28
C MET A 182 -1.14 -1.96 -8.26
N LEU A 183 0.12 -1.88 -8.68
CA LEU A 183 1.13 -1.10 -7.96
C LEU A 183 1.53 0.08 -8.83
N ILE A 184 1.34 1.28 -8.31
CA ILE A 184 1.66 2.54 -8.98
C ILE A 184 2.87 3.16 -8.30
N ARG A 185 3.85 3.64 -9.07
CA ARG A 185 4.92 4.48 -8.56
C ARG A 185 4.99 5.78 -9.33
N THR A 186 4.89 6.89 -8.58
CA THR A 186 5.05 8.25 -9.09
C THR A 186 6.53 8.67 -9.08
N GLY A 187 6.86 9.74 -9.80
CA GLY A 187 8.16 10.38 -9.72
C GLY A 187 9.24 9.82 -10.63
N GLY A 188 8.93 9.00 -11.65
CA GLY A 188 9.88 8.63 -12.72
C GLY A 188 10.91 7.55 -12.37
N ASP A 189 10.80 6.88 -11.22
CA ASP A 189 11.64 5.75 -10.87
C ASP A 189 10.95 4.41 -11.19
N TYR A 190 11.63 3.50 -11.89
CA TYR A 190 11.11 2.23 -12.39
C TYR A 190 11.56 1.05 -11.52
N ARG A 191 11.18 1.05 -10.24
CA ARG A 191 11.48 0.01 -9.25
C ARG A 191 10.44 0.00 -8.14
N ILE A 192 10.25 -1.13 -7.47
CA ILE A 192 9.27 -1.29 -6.37
C ILE A 192 9.87 -1.04 -4.98
N SER A 193 11.17 -0.86 -4.87
CA SER A 193 11.88 -0.43 -3.65
C SER A 193 11.47 -1.19 -2.40
N ASN A 194 11.49 -2.52 -2.44
CA ASN A 194 11.16 -3.37 -1.31
C ASN A 194 9.69 -3.21 -0.79
N PHE A 195 8.77 -2.66 -1.61
CA PHE A 195 7.37 -2.50 -1.22
C PHE A 195 6.55 -3.72 -1.61
N LEU A 196 5.78 -4.29 -0.68
CA LEU A 196 4.80 -5.35 -0.86
C LEU A 196 5.25 -6.51 -1.77
N LEU A 197 6.49 -7.03 -1.55
CA LEU A 197 7.13 -8.01 -2.46
C LEU A 197 6.27 -9.25 -2.73
N TRP A 198 5.70 -9.85 -1.70
CA TRP A 198 4.86 -11.03 -1.82
C TRP A 198 3.50 -10.67 -2.43
N GLN A 199 2.87 -9.61 -1.91
CA GLN A 199 1.53 -9.19 -2.28
C GLN A 199 1.43 -8.72 -3.73
N CYS A 200 2.54 -8.22 -4.30
CA CYS A 200 2.62 -7.74 -5.68
C CYS A 200 3.04 -8.81 -6.69
N ALA A 201 3.15 -10.09 -6.31
CA ALA A 201 3.61 -11.15 -7.20
C ALA A 201 2.85 -11.23 -8.54
N TYR A 202 1.58 -10.86 -8.55
CA TYR A 202 0.72 -10.83 -9.74
C TYR A 202 0.10 -9.45 -9.99
N ALA A 203 0.59 -8.40 -9.31
CA ALA A 203 0.13 -7.04 -9.51
C ALA A 203 0.61 -6.49 -10.86
N GLU A 204 -0.20 -5.69 -11.52
CA GLU A 204 0.26 -4.91 -12.66
C GLU A 204 0.99 -3.65 -12.19
N LEU A 205 2.17 -3.41 -12.78
CA LEU A 205 3.04 -2.32 -12.38
C LEU A 205 2.84 -1.11 -13.32
N PHE A 206 2.56 0.04 -12.73
CA PHE A 206 2.41 1.32 -13.40
C PHE A 206 3.46 2.31 -12.88
N PHE A 207 4.13 2.97 -13.78
CA PHE A 207 5.14 3.96 -13.46
C PHE A 207 4.82 5.27 -14.19
N THR A 208 4.97 6.41 -13.50
CA THR A 208 4.75 7.73 -14.10
C THR A 208 5.85 8.71 -13.69
N GLU A 209 6.17 9.63 -14.59
CA GLU A 209 7.07 10.77 -14.33
C GLU A 209 6.43 11.82 -13.41
N THR A 210 5.10 11.82 -13.29
CA THR A 210 4.36 12.75 -12.45
C THR A 210 4.82 12.63 -10.99
N LEU A 211 5.18 13.74 -10.37
CA LEU A 211 5.57 13.79 -8.96
C LEU A 211 4.35 13.59 -8.06
N TRP A 212 4.51 12.90 -6.94
CA TRP A 212 3.38 12.56 -6.06
C TRP A 212 2.42 13.72 -5.75
N PRO A 213 2.87 14.95 -5.38
CA PRO A 213 1.94 16.05 -5.13
C PRO A 213 1.10 16.48 -6.33
N GLU A 214 1.51 16.12 -7.55
CA GLU A 214 0.84 16.45 -8.81
C GLU A 214 0.01 15.30 -9.37
N PHE A 215 0.15 14.09 -8.83
CA PHE A 215 -0.59 12.91 -9.26
C PHE A 215 -2.08 13.04 -8.88
N LYS A 216 -2.98 13.09 -9.85
CA LYS A 216 -4.41 13.36 -9.63
C LYS A 216 -5.29 12.17 -10.05
N ALA A 217 -6.53 12.19 -9.60
CA ALA A 217 -7.55 11.19 -9.90
C ALA A 217 -7.67 10.90 -11.41
N ALA A 218 -7.59 11.91 -12.26
CA ALA A 218 -7.68 11.73 -13.72
C ALA A 218 -6.54 10.84 -14.28
N GLU A 219 -5.33 10.91 -13.72
CA GLU A 219 -4.23 10.04 -14.13
C GLU A 219 -4.41 8.63 -13.57
N LEU A 220 -4.94 8.50 -12.34
CA LEU A 220 -5.33 7.21 -11.78
C LEU A 220 -6.38 6.52 -12.64
N ASP A 221 -7.41 7.25 -13.09
CA ASP A 221 -8.47 6.72 -13.97
C ASP A 221 -7.89 6.18 -15.28
N GLN A 222 -6.96 6.91 -15.91
CA GLN A 222 -6.26 6.43 -17.12
C GLN A 222 -5.51 5.11 -16.88
N MET A 223 -4.86 4.96 -15.72
CA MET A 223 -4.17 3.72 -15.38
C MET A 223 -5.18 2.58 -15.13
N ILE A 224 -6.30 2.87 -14.49
CA ILE A 224 -7.39 1.92 -14.27
C ILE A 224 -8.00 1.49 -15.62
N ASP A 225 -8.22 2.40 -16.54
CA ASP A 225 -8.73 2.07 -17.89
C ASP A 225 -7.77 1.14 -18.64
N ILE A 226 -6.45 1.39 -18.53
CA ILE A 226 -5.42 0.50 -19.09
C ILE A 226 -5.49 -0.89 -18.41
N PHE A 227 -5.62 -0.94 -17.10
CA PHE A 227 -5.75 -2.18 -16.34
C PHE A 227 -6.97 -2.98 -16.78
N ILE A 228 -8.15 -2.36 -16.88
CA ILE A 228 -9.40 -3.00 -17.30
C ILE A 228 -9.30 -3.51 -18.74
N GLY A 229 -8.55 -2.81 -19.59
CA GLY A 229 -8.33 -3.20 -20.99
C GLY A 229 -7.39 -4.41 -21.16
N ARG A 230 -6.68 -4.84 -20.11
CA ARG A 230 -5.74 -5.96 -20.15
C ARG A 230 -6.41 -7.29 -19.79
N GLU A 231 -5.93 -8.37 -20.41
CA GLU A 231 -6.32 -9.73 -20.05
C GLU A 231 -5.43 -10.26 -18.93
N ARG A 232 -5.98 -10.55 -17.75
CA ARG A 232 -5.25 -11.14 -16.61
C ARG A 232 -5.29 -12.65 -16.70
N ARG A 233 -4.14 -13.28 -16.96
CA ARG A 233 -4.06 -14.72 -17.25
C ARG A 233 -3.63 -15.57 -16.06
N PHE A 234 -2.96 -15.04 -15.06
CA PHE A 234 -2.44 -15.77 -13.89
C PHE A 234 -1.71 -17.08 -14.27
N GLY A 235 -0.88 -17.02 -15.32
CA GLY A 235 -0.16 -18.18 -15.86
C GLY A 235 -0.97 -19.11 -16.77
N LYS A 236 -2.25 -18.81 -17.05
CA LYS A 236 -3.10 -19.55 -18.00
C LYS A 236 -2.95 -19.01 -19.42
N THR A 237 -3.33 -19.79 -20.43
CA THR A 237 -3.50 -19.30 -21.81
C THR A 237 -4.81 -18.49 -21.94
N SER A 238 -4.91 -17.62 -22.97
CA SER A 238 -6.14 -16.88 -23.24
C SER A 238 -7.36 -17.81 -23.43
N GLU A 239 -7.17 -18.95 -24.07
CA GLU A 239 -8.20 -19.98 -24.28
C GLU A 239 -8.68 -20.58 -22.96
N GLN A 240 -7.76 -20.85 -22.04
CA GLN A 240 -8.09 -21.35 -20.70
C GLN A 240 -8.84 -20.31 -19.85
N VAL A 241 -8.53 -19.03 -20.01
CA VAL A 241 -9.27 -17.94 -19.34
C VAL A 241 -10.68 -17.81 -19.88
N LEU A 242 -10.87 -18.02 -21.19
CA LEU A 242 -12.17 -17.97 -21.86
C LEU A 242 -12.99 -19.26 -21.70
N GLY A 243 -12.48 -20.28 -20.99
CA GLY A 243 -13.17 -21.54 -20.81
C GLY A 243 -13.30 -22.37 -22.10
N LEU A 244 -12.48 -22.07 -23.11
CA LEU A 244 -12.41 -22.81 -24.35
C LEU A 244 -11.47 -24.01 -24.13
N SER A 245 -12.03 -25.15 -23.80
CA SER A 245 -11.30 -26.44 -23.82
C SER A 245 -11.29 -26.97 -25.25
N PHE A 246 -10.11 -27.31 -25.78
CA PHE A 246 -9.95 -28.14 -26.95
C PHE A 246 -9.93 -29.59 -26.55
#